data_2e61f39d9ada5c8bb43224bf0904582f
#
_entry.id   2e61f39d9ada5c8bb43224bf0904582f
#
_cell.length_a   1.000
_cell.length_b   1.000
_cell.length_c   1.000
_cell.angle_alpha   90.00
_cell.angle_beta   90.00
_cell.angle_gamma   90.00
#
_symmetry.space_group_name_H-M   'P 1'
#
loop_
_entity.id
_entity.type
_entity.pdbx_description
1 polymer ?
#
loop_
_entity_poly.entity_id
_entity_poly.type
_entity_poly.pdbx_seq_one_letter_code
_entity_poly.pdbx_strand_id
1 'polypeptide(L)'
;MNKSVLLAAIAAGLLAGAAVPASAQTYFNRIASFPVALNTPDIEAEENSAEIITATEDGMTLVYSNALLGGVGFIDITDPANPQPGGFVELEGGPTSVSVIGNKALVSVDTTEDFTAPTGYLAVVDIETLEIESECDLGGQPDAIARNADGSLIAISMENQRDEDFNDGVIPQLPSGNVTFLDVTNGTPDCGTLRVTELAGLADVAGEDAEPEYTDFNSANELVVTLQENNYIVVIDGPSGEVINHFSAGSTDLAGIDTEEDGQLSFTDSIEGALREPDAIQWLDDDRFVIANEGDYQGGSRGFTIFNKDGTELYESGPSMEYISAQLGHYPEGRSDAKGIEPEGMEVGFWEDETLIFVNQE
;
A
#
# COMPACT_ATOMS: atom_id res chain seq x y z
N MET A 1 29.75 61.07 61.20
CA MET A 1 28.83 59.90 61.07
C MET A 1 27.96 60.12 59.83
N ASN A 2 28.38 59.63 58.68
CA ASN A 2 27.62 59.75 57.44
C ASN A 2 27.18 58.36 57.03
N LYS A 3 25.88 58.12 56.93
CA LYS A 3 25.30 56.88 56.38
C LYS A 3 25.04 57.11 54.89
N SER A 4 25.77 56.41 54.06
CA SER A 4 25.52 56.34 52.62
C SER A 4 24.42 55.28 52.37
N VAL A 5 23.33 55.74 51.76
CA VAL A 5 22.24 54.87 51.27
C VAL A 5 22.55 54.42 49.83
N LEU A 6 22.72 53.13 49.61
CA LEU A 6 22.91 52.56 48.29
C LEU A 6 21.50 52.28 47.66
N LEU A 7 21.16 53.00 46.60
CA LEU A 7 19.99 52.65 45.77
C LEU A 7 20.38 51.57 44.79
N ALA A 8 19.73 50.41 44.91
CA ALA A 8 19.79 49.36 43.88
C ALA A 8 18.66 49.61 42.86
N ALA A 9 19.03 49.86 41.62
CA ALA A 9 18.08 49.95 40.52
C ALA A 9 17.86 48.53 39.98
N ILE A 10 16.62 48.04 40.09
CA ILE A 10 16.18 46.76 39.47
C ILE A 10 15.76 47.12 38.04
N ALA A 11 16.55 46.70 37.08
CA ALA A 11 16.16 46.72 35.66
C ALA A 11 15.24 45.51 35.38
N ALA A 12 13.96 45.76 35.22
CA ALA A 12 13.00 44.75 34.71
C ALA A 12 13.18 44.62 33.20
N GLY A 13 13.88 43.58 32.75
CA GLY A 13 13.96 43.22 31.35
C GLY A 13 12.60 42.61 30.94
N LEU A 14 11.87 43.30 30.06
CA LEU A 14 10.75 42.72 29.33
C LEU A 14 11.30 41.69 28.33
N LEU A 15 11.19 40.42 28.65
CA LEU A 15 11.27 39.34 27.68
C LEU A 15 9.98 39.39 26.82
N ALA A 16 10.09 40.05 25.67
CA ALA A 16 9.10 39.84 24.60
C ALA A 16 9.28 38.41 24.08
N GLY A 17 8.55 37.46 24.64
CA GLY A 17 8.41 36.15 24.07
C GLY A 17 7.75 36.31 22.70
N ALA A 18 8.49 36.05 21.63
CA ALA A 18 7.87 35.79 20.33
C ALA A 18 6.93 34.60 20.51
N ALA A 19 5.64 34.87 20.45
CA ALA A 19 4.66 33.80 20.32
C ALA A 19 4.96 33.12 18.98
N VAL A 20 5.53 31.92 19.01
CA VAL A 20 5.56 31.03 17.87
C VAL A 20 4.09 30.78 17.54
N PRO A 21 3.62 31.07 16.33
CA PRO A 21 2.26 30.69 15.97
C PRO A 21 2.13 29.19 16.24
N ALA A 22 1.17 28.80 17.06
CA ALA A 22 0.81 27.41 17.18
C ALA A 22 0.34 26.99 15.77
N SER A 23 1.10 26.15 15.08
CA SER A 23 0.60 25.49 13.89
C SER A 23 -0.69 24.80 14.32
N ALA A 24 -1.77 25.05 13.60
CA ALA A 24 -2.98 24.29 13.80
C ALA A 24 -2.62 22.82 13.55
N GLN A 25 -2.68 22.00 14.58
CA GLN A 25 -2.42 20.58 14.42
C GLN A 25 -3.61 20.00 13.67
N THR A 26 -3.36 19.46 12.50
CA THR A 26 -4.38 18.77 11.72
C THR A 26 -4.77 17.49 12.43
N TYR A 27 -6.06 17.32 12.70
CA TYR A 27 -6.60 16.10 13.30
C TYR A 27 -7.52 15.40 12.32
N PHE A 28 -7.32 14.10 12.19
CA PHE A 28 -8.25 13.23 11.46
C PHE A 28 -9.25 12.62 12.43
N ASN A 29 -10.55 12.73 12.13
CA ASN A 29 -11.60 12.12 12.89
C ASN A 29 -12.47 11.28 11.98
N ARG A 30 -12.75 10.05 12.37
CA ARG A 30 -13.73 9.23 11.66
C ARG A 30 -15.11 9.90 11.77
N ILE A 31 -15.70 10.25 10.63
CA ILE A 31 -17.01 10.90 10.55
C ILE A 31 -18.13 9.91 10.25
N ALA A 32 -17.82 8.78 9.61
CA ALA A 32 -18.79 7.72 9.31
C ALA A 32 -18.09 6.34 9.27
N SER A 33 -18.89 5.29 9.21
CA SER A 33 -18.48 3.94 8.83
C SER A 33 -19.59 3.34 7.98
N PHE A 34 -19.22 2.61 6.94
CA PHE A 34 -20.14 1.92 6.05
C PHE A 34 -19.89 0.41 6.14
N PRO A 35 -20.84 -0.39 6.64
CA PRO A 35 -20.75 -1.84 6.58
C PRO A 35 -20.94 -2.31 5.13
N VAL A 36 -19.92 -2.91 4.51
CA VAL A 36 -19.96 -3.30 3.09
C VAL A 36 -21.04 -4.34 2.78
N ALA A 37 -21.47 -5.12 3.75
CA ALA A 37 -22.63 -6.02 3.64
C ALA A 37 -23.94 -5.31 3.25
N LEU A 38 -24.03 -3.97 3.37
CA LEU A 38 -25.18 -3.22 2.90
C LEU A 38 -25.27 -3.13 1.38
N ASN A 39 -24.16 -3.34 0.66
CA ASN A 39 -24.15 -3.44 -0.80
C ASN A 39 -24.67 -4.79 -1.31
N THR A 40 -24.68 -5.80 -0.46
CA THR A 40 -25.02 -7.20 -0.82
C THR A 40 -26.08 -7.78 0.12
N PRO A 41 -27.24 -7.10 0.32
CA PRO A 41 -28.23 -7.49 1.33
C PRO A 41 -28.90 -8.84 1.07
N ASP A 42 -28.87 -9.32 -0.17
CA ASP A 42 -29.47 -10.58 -0.59
C ASP A 42 -28.46 -11.75 -0.61
N ILE A 43 -27.17 -11.49 -0.32
CA ILE A 43 -26.13 -12.52 -0.25
C ILE A 43 -25.96 -12.92 1.23
N GLU A 44 -26.27 -14.18 1.53
CA GLU A 44 -25.93 -14.79 2.82
C GLU A 44 -24.47 -15.24 2.80
N ALA A 45 -23.58 -14.48 3.36
CA ALA A 45 -22.17 -14.81 3.53
C ALA A 45 -21.79 -14.78 5.02
N GLU A 46 -20.92 -15.69 5.43
CA GLU A 46 -20.39 -15.71 6.81
C GLU A 46 -19.37 -14.57 6.98
N GLU A 47 -18.65 -14.22 5.90
CA GLU A 47 -17.62 -13.18 5.86
C GLU A 47 -17.84 -12.24 4.67
N ASN A 48 -17.35 -11.03 4.78
CA ASN A 48 -17.47 -9.98 3.78
C ASN A 48 -16.31 -9.00 3.97
N SER A 49 -15.59 -8.66 2.90
CA SER A 49 -14.39 -7.86 2.96
C SER A 49 -14.48 -6.57 2.16
N ALA A 50 -13.55 -5.68 2.41
CA ALA A 50 -13.17 -4.55 1.56
C ALA A 50 -11.67 -4.37 1.77
N GLU A 51 -10.88 -4.82 0.84
CA GLU A 51 -9.42 -4.90 0.96
C GLU A 51 -8.78 -3.68 0.33
N ILE A 52 -8.81 -3.58 -0.99
CA ILE A 52 -8.29 -2.42 -1.71
C ILE A 52 -9.43 -1.46 -2.04
N ILE A 53 -9.22 -0.17 -1.79
CA ILE A 53 -10.22 0.87 -2.00
C ILE A 53 -9.62 2.07 -2.73
N THR A 54 -10.39 2.64 -3.65
CA THR A 54 -10.07 3.89 -4.33
C THR A 54 -11.29 4.79 -4.43
N ALA A 55 -11.09 6.06 -4.78
CA ALA A 55 -12.16 7.02 -5.00
C ALA A 55 -12.25 7.42 -6.47
N THR A 56 -13.47 7.77 -6.92
CA THR A 56 -13.65 8.47 -8.19
C THR A 56 -12.96 9.83 -8.16
N GLU A 57 -12.60 10.37 -9.34
CA GLU A 57 -11.90 11.65 -9.46
C GLU A 57 -12.69 12.84 -8.88
N ASP A 58 -14.02 12.76 -8.85
CA ASP A 58 -14.88 13.76 -8.23
C ASP A 58 -15.02 13.57 -6.69
N GLY A 59 -14.49 12.49 -6.14
CA GLY A 59 -14.56 12.16 -4.73
C GLY A 59 -15.95 11.81 -4.22
N MET A 60 -16.88 11.39 -5.10
CA MET A 60 -18.28 11.13 -4.72
C MET A 60 -18.61 9.64 -4.59
N THR A 61 -17.76 8.76 -5.10
CA THR A 61 -17.93 7.30 -5.00
C THR A 61 -16.63 6.64 -4.57
N LEU A 62 -16.71 5.71 -3.62
CA LEU A 62 -15.64 4.78 -3.33
C LEU A 62 -15.89 3.47 -4.09
N VAL A 63 -14.82 2.89 -4.59
CA VAL A 63 -14.79 1.57 -5.25
C VAL A 63 -13.88 0.66 -4.45
N TYR A 64 -14.31 -0.55 -4.13
CA TYR A 64 -13.52 -1.49 -3.32
C TYR A 64 -13.56 -2.91 -3.86
N SER A 65 -12.46 -3.64 -3.73
CA SER A 65 -12.39 -5.08 -3.98
C SER A 65 -13.00 -5.86 -2.82
N ASN A 66 -13.64 -6.98 -3.15
CA ASN A 66 -14.17 -7.92 -2.18
C ASN A 66 -13.89 -9.35 -2.68
N ALA A 67 -12.71 -9.87 -2.35
CA ALA A 67 -12.27 -11.18 -2.79
C ALA A 67 -13.14 -12.29 -2.21
N LEU A 68 -13.61 -12.16 -0.96
CA LEU A 68 -14.46 -13.17 -0.30
C LEU A 68 -15.80 -13.39 -1.00
N LEU A 69 -16.37 -12.34 -1.60
CA LEU A 69 -17.62 -12.46 -2.37
C LEU A 69 -17.41 -12.51 -3.88
N GLY A 70 -16.17 -12.42 -4.35
CA GLY A 70 -15.85 -12.44 -5.78
C GLY A 70 -16.48 -11.27 -6.53
N GLY A 71 -16.20 -10.03 -6.11
CA GLY A 71 -16.79 -8.87 -6.78
C GLY A 71 -16.24 -7.52 -6.36
N VAL A 72 -16.71 -6.47 -7.02
CA VAL A 72 -16.37 -5.08 -6.75
C VAL A 72 -17.59 -4.32 -6.23
N GLY A 73 -17.41 -3.58 -5.13
CA GLY A 73 -18.47 -2.81 -4.51
C GLY A 73 -18.29 -1.30 -4.67
N PHE A 74 -19.40 -0.58 -4.58
CA PHE A 74 -19.45 0.87 -4.74
C PHE A 74 -20.16 1.50 -3.54
N ILE A 75 -19.65 2.64 -3.07
CA ILE A 75 -20.24 3.36 -1.93
C ILE A 75 -20.43 4.82 -2.37
N ASP A 76 -21.66 5.30 -2.33
CA ASP A 76 -21.98 6.72 -2.54
C ASP A 76 -21.56 7.52 -1.29
N ILE A 77 -20.60 8.41 -1.43
CA ILE A 77 -20.11 9.33 -0.42
C ILE A 77 -20.36 10.81 -0.77
N THR A 78 -21.38 11.08 -1.59
CA THR A 78 -21.83 12.45 -1.88
C THR A 78 -22.10 13.24 -0.58
N ASP A 79 -22.61 12.57 0.45
CA ASP A 79 -22.58 13.03 1.85
C ASP A 79 -21.66 12.11 2.66
N PRO A 80 -20.37 12.46 2.86
CA PRO A 80 -19.41 11.58 3.50
C PRO A 80 -19.73 11.30 4.99
N ALA A 81 -20.61 12.08 5.62
CA ALA A 81 -21.12 11.80 6.95
C ALA A 81 -22.24 10.75 6.98
N ASN A 82 -22.81 10.41 5.83
CA ASN A 82 -23.90 9.46 5.68
C ASN A 82 -23.77 8.63 4.40
N PRO A 83 -22.70 7.82 4.27
CA PRO A 83 -22.45 7.00 3.08
C PRO A 83 -23.60 6.03 2.81
N GLN A 84 -23.90 5.80 1.52
CA GLN A 84 -25.00 4.96 1.07
C GLN A 84 -24.50 3.82 0.18
N PRO A 85 -25.25 2.68 0.11
CA PRO A 85 -24.95 1.62 -0.86
C PRO A 85 -24.95 2.17 -2.29
N GLY A 86 -23.85 1.93 -3.02
CA GLY A 86 -23.69 2.28 -4.43
C GLY A 86 -23.89 1.10 -5.39
N GLY A 87 -23.95 -0.12 -4.85
CA GLY A 87 -24.12 -1.35 -5.62
C GLY A 87 -22.93 -2.30 -5.54
N PHE A 88 -23.06 -3.44 -6.21
CA PHE A 88 -22.07 -4.51 -6.26
C PHE A 88 -22.12 -5.21 -7.61
N VAL A 89 -20.97 -5.53 -8.16
CA VAL A 89 -20.84 -6.30 -9.42
C VAL A 89 -20.05 -7.58 -9.12
N GLU A 90 -20.70 -8.72 -9.37
CA GLU A 90 -20.05 -10.03 -9.26
C GLU A 90 -19.08 -10.25 -10.42
N LEU A 91 -17.93 -10.86 -10.15
CA LEU A 91 -16.85 -11.16 -11.07
C LEU A 91 -16.56 -12.68 -11.06
N GLU A 92 -15.95 -13.20 -12.11
CA GLU A 92 -15.56 -14.61 -12.16
C GLU A 92 -14.15 -14.79 -11.58
N GLY A 93 -14.00 -14.72 -10.23
CA GLY A 93 -12.73 -14.85 -9.50
C GLY A 93 -12.63 -13.92 -8.30
N GLY A 94 -11.46 -13.86 -7.69
CA GLY A 94 -11.15 -12.98 -6.57
C GLY A 94 -10.58 -11.63 -7.07
N PRO A 95 -11.27 -10.49 -6.88
CA PRO A 95 -10.67 -9.20 -7.20
C PRO A 95 -9.56 -8.87 -6.19
N THR A 96 -8.36 -8.63 -6.68
CA THR A 96 -7.18 -8.31 -5.87
C THR A 96 -6.98 -6.81 -5.71
N SER A 97 -7.27 -6.00 -6.76
CA SER A 97 -7.08 -4.56 -6.70
C SER A 97 -8.08 -3.79 -7.57
N VAL A 98 -8.23 -2.50 -7.27
CA VAL A 98 -9.11 -1.59 -8.00
C VAL A 98 -8.44 -0.25 -8.28
N SER A 99 -8.68 0.29 -9.48
CA SER A 99 -8.30 1.64 -9.87
C SER A 99 -9.45 2.31 -10.63
N VAL A 100 -9.46 3.64 -10.74
CA VAL A 100 -10.53 4.38 -11.43
C VAL A 100 -9.94 5.31 -12.48
N ILE A 101 -10.50 5.28 -13.69
CA ILE A 101 -10.22 6.26 -14.75
C ILE A 101 -11.54 6.79 -15.31
N GLY A 102 -11.81 8.07 -15.08
CA GLY A 102 -13.10 8.69 -15.46
C GLY A 102 -14.28 8.03 -14.74
N ASN A 103 -15.21 7.42 -15.50
CA ASN A 103 -16.34 6.66 -14.95
C ASN A 103 -16.15 5.14 -15.01
N LYS A 104 -14.92 4.67 -15.12
CA LYS A 104 -14.59 3.23 -15.20
C LYS A 104 -13.83 2.79 -13.96
N ALA A 105 -14.30 1.72 -13.35
CA ALA A 105 -13.51 0.95 -12.40
C ALA A 105 -12.73 -0.13 -13.16
N LEU A 106 -11.44 -0.16 -12.96
CA LEU A 106 -10.51 -1.16 -13.47
C LEU A 106 -10.22 -2.12 -12.32
N VAL A 107 -10.51 -3.39 -12.51
CA VAL A 107 -10.42 -4.39 -11.43
C VAL A 107 -9.53 -5.53 -11.90
N SER A 108 -8.42 -5.76 -11.22
CA SER A 108 -7.61 -6.97 -11.38
C SER A 108 -8.32 -8.13 -10.69
N VAL A 109 -8.41 -9.26 -11.37
CA VAL A 109 -9.16 -10.43 -10.90
C VAL A 109 -8.29 -11.66 -11.04
N ASP A 110 -8.01 -12.30 -9.92
CA ASP A 110 -7.34 -13.59 -9.87
C ASP A 110 -8.33 -14.74 -10.11
N THR A 111 -7.96 -15.67 -10.99
CA THR A 111 -8.70 -16.87 -11.30
C THR A 111 -7.84 -18.13 -11.18
N THR A 112 -6.73 -18.03 -10.47
CA THR A 112 -5.74 -19.09 -10.32
C THR A 112 -6.31 -20.27 -9.54
N GLU A 113 -6.31 -21.46 -10.16
CA GLU A 113 -6.61 -22.74 -9.48
C GLU A 113 -5.33 -23.57 -9.27
N ASP A 114 -4.26 -23.28 -10.03
CA ASP A 114 -2.98 -23.98 -10.00
C ASP A 114 -1.86 -22.93 -10.10
N PHE A 115 -1.15 -22.70 -9.01
CA PHE A 115 -0.09 -21.70 -8.93
C PHE A 115 1.09 -21.95 -9.89
N THR A 116 1.21 -23.16 -10.44
CA THR A 116 2.16 -23.44 -11.54
C THR A 116 1.64 -23.04 -12.91
N ALA A 117 0.39 -22.62 -13.00
CA ALA A 117 -0.30 -22.16 -14.20
C ALA A 117 -1.28 -21.02 -13.84
N PRO A 118 -0.78 -19.91 -13.26
CA PRO A 118 -1.64 -18.84 -12.76
C PRO A 118 -2.41 -18.17 -13.90
N THR A 119 -3.62 -17.71 -13.57
CA THR A 119 -4.52 -17.06 -14.51
C THR A 119 -5.23 -15.88 -13.88
N GLY A 120 -5.54 -14.87 -14.67
CA GLY A 120 -6.30 -13.71 -14.22
C GLY A 120 -6.63 -12.78 -15.36
N TYR A 121 -7.48 -11.82 -15.09
CA TYR A 121 -7.91 -10.85 -16.08
C TYR A 121 -8.14 -9.46 -15.47
N LEU A 122 -8.16 -8.45 -16.32
CA LEU A 122 -8.58 -7.10 -15.98
C LEU A 122 -10.03 -6.91 -16.40
N ALA A 123 -10.93 -6.63 -15.47
CA ALA A 123 -12.30 -6.24 -15.75
C ALA A 123 -12.41 -4.71 -15.82
N VAL A 124 -13.23 -4.20 -16.75
CA VAL A 124 -13.62 -2.80 -16.85
C VAL A 124 -15.11 -2.67 -16.56
N VAL A 125 -15.45 -2.02 -15.45
CA VAL A 125 -16.82 -1.86 -14.97
C VAL A 125 -17.24 -0.40 -15.11
N ASP A 126 -18.36 -0.12 -15.75
CA ASP A 126 -18.95 1.20 -15.76
C ASP A 126 -19.59 1.51 -14.41
N ILE A 127 -19.13 2.58 -13.75
CA ILE A 127 -19.54 2.94 -12.38
C ILE A 127 -21.00 3.40 -12.30
N GLU A 128 -21.53 3.99 -13.38
CA GLU A 128 -22.93 4.49 -13.40
C GLU A 128 -23.94 3.37 -13.66
N THR A 129 -23.60 2.44 -14.58
CA THR A 129 -24.51 1.37 -14.98
C THR A 129 -24.31 0.06 -14.23
N LEU A 130 -23.14 -0.09 -13.57
CA LEU A 130 -22.70 -1.33 -12.90
C LEU A 130 -22.63 -2.52 -13.87
N GLU A 131 -22.25 -2.27 -15.13
CA GLU A 131 -22.10 -3.30 -16.15
C GLU A 131 -20.60 -3.52 -16.46
N ILE A 132 -20.19 -4.77 -16.64
CA ILE A 132 -18.86 -5.12 -17.15
C ILE A 132 -18.85 -4.80 -18.64
N GLU A 133 -18.00 -3.87 -19.07
CA GLU A 133 -17.89 -3.43 -20.46
C GLU A 133 -16.90 -4.25 -21.29
N SER A 134 -15.80 -4.64 -20.67
CA SER A 134 -14.75 -5.45 -21.30
C SER A 134 -13.89 -6.16 -20.29
N GLU A 135 -13.17 -7.17 -20.78
CA GLU A 135 -12.21 -7.95 -20.01
C GLU A 135 -10.95 -8.15 -20.86
N CYS A 136 -9.77 -8.12 -20.21
CA CYS A 136 -8.48 -8.42 -20.82
C CYS A 136 -7.83 -9.58 -20.08
N ASP A 137 -7.56 -10.68 -20.76
CA ASP A 137 -6.74 -11.77 -20.24
C ASP A 137 -5.32 -11.26 -19.97
N LEU A 138 -4.82 -11.44 -18.75
CA LEU A 138 -3.50 -10.97 -18.33
C LEU A 138 -2.43 -12.07 -18.41
N GLY A 139 -2.83 -13.33 -18.50
CA GLY A 139 -1.92 -14.47 -18.64
C GLY A 139 -1.14 -14.83 -17.39
N GLY A 140 -1.59 -14.44 -16.21
CA GLY A 140 -1.00 -14.72 -14.90
C GLY A 140 -1.89 -14.24 -13.77
N GLN A 141 -1.46 -14.38 -12.54
CA GLN A 141 -2.16 -13.91 -11.33
C GLN A 141 -1.85 -12.44 -11.11
N PRO A 142 -2.82 -11.53 -11.30
CA PRO A 142 -2.64 -10.12 -10.98
C PRO A 142 -2.79 -9.87 -9.48
N ASP A 143 -2.05 -8.90 -8.98
CA ASP A 143 -2.21 -8.34 -7.64
C ASP A 143 -2.57 -6.85 -7.72
N ALA A 144 -1.65 -5.91 -7.60
CA ALA A 144 -1.96 -4.49 -7.57
C ALA A 144 -2.05 -3.86 -8.97
N ILE A 145 -2.90 -2.82 -9.09
CA ILE A 145 -3.06 -2.02 -10.29
C ILE A 145 -2.79 -0.53 -10.01
N ALA A 146 -1.88 0.07 -10.78
CA ALA A 146 -1.65 1.51 -10.78
C ALA A 146 -1.98 2.14 -12.13
N ARG A 147 -2.41 3.41 -12.11
CA ARG A 147 -2.56 4.26 -13.28
C ARG A 147 -1.61 5.44 -13.24
N ASN A 148 -1.13 5.88 -14.38
CA ASN A 148 -0.38 7.13 -14.43
C ASN A 148 -1.29 8.36 -14.26
N ALA A 149 -0.68 9.53 -14.05
CA ALA A 149 -1.40 10.74 -13.67
C ALA A 149 -2.47 11.21 -14.68
N ASP A 150 -2.26 10.99 -15.99
CA ASP A 150 -3.20 11.38 -17.03
C ASP A 150 -4.16 10.24 -17.46
N GLY A 151 -4.05 9.08 -16.84
CA GLY A 151 -4.91 7.92 -17.13
C GLY A 151 -4.70 7.31 -18.52
N SER A 152 -3.55 7.55 -19.15
CA SER A 152 -3.23 7.00 -20.48
C SER A 152 -2.50 5.66 -20.45
N LEU A 153 -2.03 5.26 -19.26
CA LEU A 153 -1.25 4.04 -19.03
C LEU A 153 -1.64 3.44 -17.69
N ILE A 154 -1.76 2.12 -17.64
CA ILE A 154 -1.85 1.35 -16.41
C ILE A 154 -0.72 0.32 -16.33
N ALA A 155 -0.35 -0.02 -15.12
CA ALA A 155 0.55 -1.11 -14.79
C ALA A 155 -0.14 -2.03 -13.78
N ILE A 156 0.10 -3.32 -13.92
CA ILE A 156 -0.42 -4.36 -13.04
C ILE A 156 0.76 -5.22 -12.59
N SER A 157 0.99 -5.32 -11.30
CA SER A 157 1.87 -6.34 -10.73
C SER A 157 1.22 -7.70 -10.94
N MET A 158 1.96 -8.61 -11.54
CA MET A 158 1.57 -9.99 -11.74
C MET A 158 2.38 -10.82 -10.77
N GLU A 159 1.83 -11.04 -9.59
CA GLU A 159 2.51 -11.68 -8.46
C GLU A 159 2.95 -13.09 -8.82
N ASN A 160 2.01 -13.90 -9.37
CA ASN A 160 2.20 -15.33 -9.59
C ASN A 160 2.64 -16.04 -8.31
N GLN A 161 1.88 -15.81 -7.26
CA GLN A 161 2.10 -16.27 -5.89
C GLN A 161 2.58 -17.71 -5.80
N ARG A 162 3.49 -17.98 -4.89
CA ARG A 162 3.93 -19.33 -4.57
C ARG A 162 2.88 -20.09 -3.77
N ASP A 163 2.78 -21.38 -4.04
CA ASP A 163 2.07 -22.33 -3.18
C ASP A 163 3.07 -22.97 -2.20
N GLU A 164 3.01 -22.58 -0.95
CA GLU A 164 3.90 -23.07 0.11
C GLU A 164 3.79 -24.58 0.33
N ASP A 165 2.64 -25.17 0.01
CA ASP A 165 2.39 -26.62 0.10
C ASP A 165 2.92 -27.38 -1.13
N PHE A 166 3.22 -26.69 -2.23
CA PHE A 166 3.75 -27.30 -3.44
C PHE A 166 5.23 -27.61 -3.30
N ASN A 167 5.63 -28.86 -3.51
CA ASN A 167 7.01 -29.33 -3.51
C ASN A 167 7.79 -28.93 -2.22
N ASP A 168 7.12 -28.97 -1.07
CA ASP A 168 7.67 -28.58 0.25
C ASP A 168 8.19 -27.10 0.29
N GLY A 169 7.57 -26.18 -0.47
CA GLY A 169 7.93 -24.76 -0.51
C GLY A 169 9.31 -24.48 -1.15
N VAL A 170 9.80 -25.38 -2.02
CA VAL A 170 11.11 -25.20 -2.68
C VAL A 170 11.04 -24.09 -3.75
N ILE A 171 11.89 -23.08 -3.60
CA ILE A 171 12.08 -21.97 -4.53
C ILE A 171 13.18 -22.33 -5.56
N PRO A 172 13.03 -21.94 -6.88
CA PRO A 172 11.93 -21.16 -7.45
C PRO A 172 10.69 -22.03 -7.76
N GLN A 173 9.53 -21.40 -7.63
CA GLN A 173 8.27 -21.90 -8.17
C GLN A 173 7.87 -21.01 -9.36
N LEU A 174 7.89 -21.59 -10.56
CA LEU A 174 7.60 -20.85 -11.78
C LEU A 174 6.13 -20.98 -12.19
N PRO A 175 5.56 -19.99 -12.88
CA PRO A 175 6.26 -18.84 -13.48
C PRO A 175 6.53 -17.73 -12.46
N SER A 176 7.69 -17.05 -12.61
CA SER A 176 8.01 -15.84 -11.86
C SER A 176 7.03 -14.71 -12.15
N GLY A 177 6.76 -13.86 -11.18
CA GLY A 177 6.00 -12.63 -11.38
C GLY A 177 6.67 -11.63 -12.30
N ASN A 178 5.88 -10.67 -12.76
CA ASN A 178 6.28 -9.64 -13.72
C ASN A 178 5.41 -8.39 -13.59
N VAL A 179 5.68 -7.35 -14.37
CA VAL A 179 4.78 -6.19 -14.50
C VAL A 179 4.18 -6.16 -15.90
N THR A 180 2.86 -6.10 -15.97
CA THR A 180 2.10 -5.99 -17.21
C THR A 180 1.59 -4.56 -17.40
N PHE A 181 1.82 -3.97 -18.57
CA PHE A 181 1.36 -2.63 -18.95
C PHE A 181 0.31 -2.68 -20.05
N LEU A 182 -0.69 -1.78 -19.97
CA LEU A 182 -1.67 -1.55 -21.04
C LEU A 182 -1.84 -0.05 -21.27
N ASP A 183 -1.90 0.34 -22.55
CA ASP A 183 -2.28 1.70 -22.91
C ASP A 183 -3.79 1.89 -22.74
N VAL A 184 -4.20 3.09 -22.31
CA VAL A 184 -5.61 3.42 -22.06
C VAL A 184 -6.07 4.51 -23.00
N THR A 185 -7.23 4.32 -23.61
CA THR A 185 -7.85 5.31 -24.50
C THR A 185 -9.29 5.57 -24.07
N ASN A 186 -9.60 6.82 -23.73
CA ASN A 186 -10.93 7.23 -23.23
C ASN A 186 -11.40 6.41 -22.00
N GLY A 187 -10.48 6.12 -21.08
CA GLY A 187 -10.75 5.37 -19.86
C GLY A 187 -10.87 3.85 -20.06
N THR A 188 -10.67 3.34 -21.27
CA THR A 188 -10.72 1.90 -21.56
C THR A 188 -9.33 1.38 -21.93
N PRO A 189 -8.79 0.40 -21.21
CA PRO A 189 -7.55 -0.28 -21.55
C PRO A 189 -7.65 -1.00 -22.90
N ASP A 190 -6.60 -0.89 -23.72
CA ASP A 190 -6.49 -1.62 -24.99
C ASP A 190 -5.70 -2.92 -24.79
N CYS A 191 -6.41 -4.05 -24.68
CA CYS A 191 -5.81 -5.38 -24.50
C CYS A 191 -4.77 -5.73 -25.60
N GLY A 192 -4.87 -5.10 -26.77
CA GLY A 192 -3.92 -5.30 -27.87
C GLY A 192 -2.55 -4.64 -27.65
N THR A 193 -2.40 -3.80 -26.66
CA THR A 193 -1.15 -3.10 -26.29
C THR A 193 -0.41 -3.74 -25.14
N LEU A 194 -0.95 -4.85 -24.60
CA LEU A 194 -0.35 -5.57 -23.47
C LEU A 194 1.14 -5.82 -23.73
N ARG A 195 1.96 -5.41 -22.79
CA ARG A 195 3.41 -5.62 -22.79
C ARG A 195 3.90 -5.96 -21.39
N VAL A 196 4.89 -6.81 -21.29
CA VAL A 196 5.41 -7.39 -20.05
C VAL A 196 6.83 -6.91 -19.80
N THR A 197 7.12 -6.56 -18.56
CA THR A 197 8.47 -6.35 -18.03
C THR A 197 8.81 -7.50 -17.08
N GLU A 198 9.79 -8.31 -17.47
CA GLU A 198 10.26 -9.44 -16.67
C GLU A 198 11.10 -8.95 -15.49
N LEU A 199 10.88 -9.54 -14.32
CA LEU A 199 11.57 -9.18 -13.07
C LEU A 199 12.52 -10.28 -12.58
N ALA A 200 12.42 -11.49 -13.12
CA ALA A 200 13.27 -12.60 -12.75
C ALA A 200 14.76 -12.27 -12.94
N GLY A 201 15.54 -12.60 -11.93
CA GLY A 201 17.01 -12.40 -11.95
C GLY A 201 17.47 -11.03 -11.46
N LEU A 202 16.58 -10.14 -11.01
CA LEU A 202 16.94 -8.83 -10.49
C LEU A 202 17.35 -8.89 -9.01
N ALA A 203 16.61 -9.63 -8.19
CA ALA A 203 16.83 -9.71 -6.75
C ALA A 203 17.90 -10.73 -6.36
N ASP A 204 18.53 -10.51 -5.20
CA ASP A 204 19.50 -11.45 -4.61
C ASP A 204 18.81 -12.58 -3.82
N VAL A 205 17.65 -12.29 -3.22
CA VAL A 205 16.83 -13.26 -2.48
C VAL A 205 15.78 -13.81 -3.45
N ALA A 206 15.70 -15.13 -3.59
CA ALA A 206 14.75 -15.82 -4.45
C ALA A 206 14.64 -15.24 -5.88
N GLY A 207 15.73 -14.71 -6.45
CA GLY A 207 15.69 -13.83 -7.63
C GLY A 207 15.20 -14.47 -8.93
N GLU A 208 15.12 -15.81 -9.03
CA GLU A 208 14.50 -16.49 -10.18
C GLU A 208 12.97 -16.58 -10.05
N ASP A 209 12.44 -16.15 -8.91
CA ASP A 209 11.05 -16.22 -8.49
C ASP A 209 10.66 -14.87 -7.87
N ALA A 210 10.39 -13.90 -8.71
CA ALA A 210 9.99 -12.58 -8.29
C ALA A 210 8.50 -12.55 -7.96
N GLU A 211 8.13 -11.95 -6.84
CA GLU A 211 6.76 -11.73 -6.41
C GLU A 211 6.49 -10.23 -6.26
N PRO A 212 6.09 -9.55 -7.35
CA PRO A 212 5.71 -8.15 -7.30
C PRO A 212 4.32 -7.98 -6.71
N GLU A 213 4.26 -7.20 -5.64
CA GLU A 213 3.05 -6.88 -4.88
C GLU A 213 2.50 -5.51 -5.32
N TYR A 214 2.92 -4.46 -4.67
CA TYR A 214 2.42 -3.12 -4.91
C TYR A 214 3.20 -2.32 -5.95
N THR A 215 2.49 -1.38 -6.57
CA THR A 215 3.05 -0.53 -7.61
C THR A 215 2.41 0.86 -7.63
N ASP A 216 3.20 1.90 -7.91
CA ASP A 216 2.72 3.28 -8.03
C ASP A 216 3.49 4.08 -9.08
N PHE A 217 2.82 5.04 -9.73
CA PHE A 217 3.40 5.94 -10.73
C PHE A 217 3.67 7.32 -10.17
N ASN A 218 4.87 7.87 -10.44
CA ASN A 218 5.14 9.29 -10.23
C ASN A 218 4.68 10.16 -11.43
N SER A 219 4.84 11.48 -11.31
CA SER A 219 4.43 12.43 -12.34
C SER A 219 5.29 12.38 -13.62
N ALA A 220 6.45 11.75 -13.56
CA ALA A 220 7.33 11.51 -14.71
C ALA A 220 6.98 10.21 -15.46
N ASN A 221 5.94 9.48 -15.07
CA ASN A 221 5.56 8.15 -15.54
C ASN A 221 6.60 7.07 -15.23
N GLU A 222 7.40 7.24 -14.19
CA GLU A 222 8.21 6.17 -13.64
C GLU A 222 7.36 5.35 -12.66
N LEU A 223 7.35 4.05 -12.81
CA LEU A 223 6.69 3.10 -11.93
C LEU A 223 7.67 2.60 -10.89
N VAL A 224 7.27 2.57 -9.63
CA VAL A 224 7.98 1.84 -8.58
C VAL A 224 7.20 0.59 -8.21
N VAL A 225 7.90 -0.51 -7.94
CA VAL A 225 7.31 -1.83 -7.64
C VAL A 225 8.04 -2.44 -6.47
N THR A 226 7.31 -2.99 -5.52
CA THR A 226 7.83 -3.87 -4.47
C THR A 226 7.91 -5.31 -4.97
N LEU A 227 8.97 -6.01 -4.59
CA LEU A 227 9.06 -7.45 -4.63
C LEU A 227 9.20 -7.90 -3.17
N GLN A 228 8.09 -8.18 -2.53
CA GLN A 228 8.01 -8.31 -1.07
C GLN A 228 8.93 -9.40 -0.56
N GLU A 229 8.69 -10.64 -0.90
CA GLU A 229 9.48 -11.79 -0.42
C GLU A 229 10.91 -11.83 -0.97
N ASN A 230 11.17 -11.08 -2.05
CA ASN A 230 12.53 -10.88 -2.54
C ASN A 230 13.27 -9.76 -1.77
N ASN A 231 12.57 -9.02 -0.88
CA ASN A 231 13.08 -7.84 -0.17
C ASN A 231 13.72 -6.83 -1.12
N TYR A 232 13.00 -6.46 -2.19
CA TYR A 232 13.58 -5.74 -3.32
C TYR A 232 12.63 -4.66 -3.86
N ILE A 233 13.20 -3.67 -4.53
CA ILE A 233 12.47 -2.56 -5.17
C ILE A 233 12.97 -2.40 -6.59
N VAL A 234 12.03 -2.18 -7.52
CA VAL A 234 12.32 -1.97 -8.94
C VAL A 234 11.68 -0.66 -9.39
N VAL A 235 12.42 0.13 -10.19
CA VAL A 235 11.92 1.35 -10.83
C VAL A 235 11.95 1.15 -12.34
N ILE A 236 10.80 1.38 -12.99
CA ILE A 236 10.58 1.10 -14.41
C ILE A 236 10.14 2.39 -15.11
N ASP A 237 10.69 2.67 -16.29
CA ASP A 237 10.12 3.69 -17.19
C ASP A 237 8.82 3.15 -17.80
N GLY A 238 7.68 3.66 -17.35
CA GLY A 238 6.37 3.11 -17.71
C GLY A 238 6.08 3.09 -19.22
N PRO A 239 6.36 4.17 -19.99
CA PRO A 239 6.14 4.16 -21.43
C PRO A 239 6.93 3.10 -22.21
N SER A 240 8.17 2.82 -21.82
CA SER A 240 9.01 1.82 -22.51
C SER A 240 8.95 0.43 -21.87
N GLY A 241 8.61 0.34 -20.58
CA GLY A 241 8.73 -0.89 -19.78
C GLY A 241 10.18 -1.24 -19.43
N GLU A 242 11.15 -0.34 -19.63
CA GLU A 242 12.56 -0.61 -19.29
C GLU A 242 12.81 -0.42 -17.79
N VAL A 243 13.47 -1.39 -17.15
CA VAL A 243 13.95 -1.24 -15.77
C VAL A 243 15.08 -0.20 -15.77
N ILE A 244 14.85 0.92 -15.06
CA ILE A 244 15.80 2.05 -15.00
C ILE A 244 16.62 2.06 -13.72
N ASN A 245 16.12 1.44 -12.65
CA ASN A 245 16.87 1.18 -11.43
C ASN A 245 16.26 0.00 -10.65
N HIS A 246 17.06 -0.65 -9.83
CA HIS A 246 16.60 -1.69 -8.90
C HIS A 246 17.60 -1.88 -7.76
N PHE A 247 17.13 -2.23 -6.57
CA PHE A 247 17.97 -2.40 -5.38
C PHE A 247 17.25 -3.16 -4.27
N SER A 248 18.02 -3.77 -3.37
CA SER A 248 17.46 -4.41 -2.17
C SER A 248 16.84 -3.36 -1.24
N ALA A 249 15.67 -3.67 -0.68
CA ALA A 249 15.06 -2.87 0.39
C ALA A 249 15.95 -2.85 1.67
N GLY A 250 16.93 -3.77 1.76
CA GLY A 250 17.89 -3.82 2.84
C GLY A 250 17.31 -4.36 4.14
N SER A 251 17.96 -4.03 5.25
CA SER A 251 17.56 -4.49 6.58
C SER A 251 17.77 -3.41 7.62
N THR A 252 17.11 -3.53 8.76
CA THR A 252 17.30 -2.65 9.91
C THR A 252 17.45 -3.44 11.20
N ASP A 253 18.08 -2.83 12.20
CA ASP A 253 18.15 -3.39 13.56
C ASP A 253 16.99 -2.82 14.38
N LEU A 254 16.14 -3.68 14.93
CA LEU A 254 15.05 -3.31 15.81
C LEU A 254 15.42 -3.55 17.25
N ALA A 255 15.13 -2.61 18.12
CA ALA A 255 15.33 -2.75 19.57
C ALA A 255 14.17 -2.11 20.34
N GLY A 256 13.82 -2.71 21.48
CA GLY A 256 12.67 -2.29 22.26
C GLY A 256 11.36 -2.73 21.63
N ILE A 257 11.32 -3.89 21.01
CA ILE A 257 10.14 -4.55 20.48
C ILE A 257 9.74 -5.73 21.35
N ASP A 258 8.56 -6.26 21.11
CA ASP A 258 8.06 -7.52 21.68
C ASP A 258 8.21 -8.63 20.63
N THR A 259 8.80 -9.76 21.02
CA THR A 259 9.05 -10.91 20.12
C THR A 259 8.50 -12.23 20.66
N GLU A 260 7.65 -12.18 21.68
CA GLU A 260 7.09 -13.38 22.28
C GLU A 260 5.54 -13.30 22.35
N GLU A 261 4.83 -14.32 21.86
CA GLU A 261 3.41 -14.50 22.06
C GLU A 261 3.15 -15.11 23.45
N ASP A 262 3.13 -14.29 24.51
CA ASP A 262 2.97 -14.75 25.88
C ASP A 262 1.79 -14.11 26.65
N GLY A 263 1.01 -13.27 25.98
CA GLY A 263 -0.13 -12.52 26.52
C GLY A 263 0.29 -11.28 27.31
N GLN A 264 1.54 -10.82 27.16
CA GLN A 264 2.06 -9.65 27.87
C GLN A 264 2.90 -8.78 26.93
N LEU A 265 2.56 -7.53 26.79
CA LEU A 265 3.39 -6.58 26.04
C LEU A 265 4.72 -6.31 26.78
N SER A 266 5.82 -6.68 26.17
CA SER A 266 7.18 -6.56 26.71
C SER A 266 8.17 -5.99 25.69
N PHE A 267 8.15 -4.68 25.48
CA PHE A 267 9.04 -4.00 24.53
C PHE A 267 10.50 -3.96 25.00
N THR A 268 11.12 -5.12 25.20
CA THR A 268 12.49 -5.25 25.75
C THR A 268 13.43 -6.01 24.82
N ASP A 269 12.92 -6.59 23.75
CA ASP A 269 13.66 -7.46 22.86
C ASP A 269 14.25 -6.72 21.66
N SER A 270 14.96 -7.44 20.80
CA SER A 270 15.60 -6.90 19.62
C SER A 270 15.74 -7.96 18.54
N ILE A 271 15.68 -7.52 17.28
CA ILE A 271 16.01 -8.30 16.09
C ILE A 271 17.14 -7.56 15.38
N GLU A 272 18.25 -8.27 15.09
CA GLU A 272 19.36 -7.74 14.31
C GLU A 272 19.18 -8.11 12.83
N GLY A 273 19.30 -7.13 11.94
CA GLY A 273 19.26 -7.32 10.50
C GLY A 273 17.90 -7.80 9.97
N ALA A 274 16.78 -7.35 10.57
CA ALA A 274 15.44 -7.64 10.06
C ALA A 274 15.31 -7.13 8.62
N LEU A 275 14.97 -7.99 7.69
CA LEU A 275 14.65 -7.60 6.32
C LEU A 275 13.38 -6.76 6.32
N ARG A 276 13.27 -5.82 5.38
CA ARG A 276 12.08 -4.96 5.30
C ARG A 276 10.89 -5.68 4.71
N GLU A 277 11.13 -6.49 3.68
CA GLU A 277 10.11 -7.22 2.92
C GLU A 277 8.88 -6.32 2.67
N PRO A 278 9.04 -5.31 1.78
CA PRO A 278 8.05 -4.26 1.62
C PRO A 278 6.83 -4.75 0.87
N ASP A 279 5.65 -4.54 1.44
CA ASP A 279 4.38 -4.72 0.75
C ASP A 279 4.01 -3.42 0.01
N ALA A 280 3.25 -2.51 0.62
CA ALA A 280 2.83 -1.29 -0.05
C ALA A 280 3.96 -0.30 -0.34
N ILE A 281 3.81 0.44 -1.45
CA ILE A 281 4.73 1.49 -1.89
C ILE A 281 3.97 2.66 -2.50
N GLN A 282 4.40 3.91 -2.19
CA GLN A 282 3.80 5.12 -2.74
C GLN A 282 4.86 6.21 -2.97
N TRP A 283 4.77 6.90 -4.11
CA TRP A 283 5.61 8.06 -4.36
C TRP A 283 5.23 9.26 -3.47
N LEU A 284 6.25 9.91 -2.89
CA LEU A 284 6.13 11.20 -2.21
C LEU A 284 6.33 12.37 -3.17
N ASP A 285 7.14 12.17 -4.19
CA ASP A 285 7.43 13.07 -5.31
C ASP A 285 8.16 12.29 -6.42
N ASP A 286 8.69 12.98 -7.44
CA ASP A 286 9.37 12.32 -8.56
C ASP A 286 10.73 11.66 -8.19
N ASP A 287 11.23 11.89 -6.98
CA ASP A 287 12.53 11.39 -6.53
C ASP A 287 12.46 10.52 -5.28
N ARG A 288 11.36 10.57 -4.51
CA ARG A 288 11.22 9.88 -3.22
C ARG A 288 9.94 9.07 -3.15
N PHE A 289 10.03 7.93 -2.52
CA PHE A 289 8.89 7.09 -2.21
C PHE A 289 8.99 6.52 -0.78
N VAL A 290 7.90 6.00 -0.29
CA VAL A 290 7.77 5.36 1.02
C VAL A 290 7.29 3.93 0.84
N ILE A 291 7.77 3.02 1.68
CA ILE A 291 7.36 1.60 1.72
C ILE A 291 6.82 1.24 3.10
N ALA A 292 5.82 0.39 3.15
CA ALA A 292 5.40 -0.33 4.35
C ALA A 292 6.23 -1.61 4.49
N ASN A 293 6.80 -1.84 5.68
CA ASN A 293 7.69 -2.96 5.93
C ASN A 293 6.93 -4.04 6.67
N GLU A 294 6.16 -4.81 5.98
CA GLU A 294 5.32 -5.86 6.55
C GLU A 294 6.14 -7.07 6.95
N GLY A 295 6.77 -7.68 5.96
CA GLY A 295 7.46 -8.95 6.06
C GLY A 295 6.56 -10.14 5.80
N ASP A 296 7.10 -11.13 5.12
CA ASP A 296 6.42 -12.40 4.89
C ASP A 296 7.39 -13.58 4.90
N TYR A 297 8.36 -13.61 4.00
CA TYR A 297 9.23 -14.77 3.78
C TYR A 297 10.28 -14.99 4.88
N GLN A 298 10.95 -13.94 5.35
CA GLN A 298 12.02 -14.04 6.35
C GLN A 298 11.83 -13.09 7.54
N GLY A 299 10.69 -12.46 7.65
CA GLY A 299 10.37 -11.57 8.76
C GLY A 299 9.77 -10.27 8.29
N GLY A 300 10.07 -9.19 8.89
CA GLY A 300 9.62 -7.84 8.56
C GLY A 300 10.19 -6.85 9.54
N SER A 301 10.36 -5.61 9.14
CA SER A 301 10.90 -4.59 10.03
C SER A 301 9.85 -3.74 10.73
N ARG A 302 8.57 -4.11 10.63
CA ARG A 302 7.45 -3.63 11.47
C ARG A 302 7.25 -2.13 11.46
N GLY A 303 7.52 -1.47 10.34
CA GLY A 303 7.45 -0.03 10.24
C GLY A 303 7.34 0.46 8.81
N PHE A 304 7.84 1.66 8.55
CA PHE A 304 7.93 2.19 7.20
C PHE A 304 9.28 2.86 6.94
N THR A 305 9.70 2.86 5.68
CA THR A 305 10.97 3.45 5.26
C THR A 305 10.76 4.41 4.10
N ILE A 306 11.49 5.53 4.08
CA ILE A 306 11.51 6.46 2.94
C ILE A 306 12.84 6.32 2.21
N PHE A 307 12.77 6.15 0.89
CA PHE A 307 13.91 6.07 -0.01
C PHE A 307 13.91 7.19 -1.05
N ASN A 308 15.10 7.53 -1.53
CA ASN A 308 15.24 8.09 -2.86
C ASN A 308 15.15 6.98 -3.91
N LYS A 309 14.73 7.31 -5.14
CA LYS A 309 14.68 6.38 -6.27
C LYS A 309 16.04 5.79 -6.69
N ASP A 310 17.14 6.33 -6.16
CA ASP A 310 18.50 5.77 -6.35
C ASP A 310 18.87 4.70 -5.31
N GLY A 311 17.95 4.36 -4.38
CA GLY A 311 18.16 3.39 -3.31
C GLY A 311 18.76 3.97 -2.03
N THR A 312 18.95 5.30 -1.94
CA THR A 312 19.42 5.94 -0.71
C THR A 312 18.29 6.00 0.31
N GLU A 313 18.45 5.33 1.46
CA GLU A 313 17.56 5.45 2.61
C GLU A 313 17.61 6.87 3.20
N LEU A 314 16.45 7.47 3.40
CA LEU A 314 16.30 8.82 3.96
C LEU A 314 15.74 8.82 5.38
N TYR A 315 14.87 7.88 5.68
CA TYR A 315 14.19 7.78 6.96
C TYR A 315 13.76 6.33 7.24
N GLU A 316 13.84 5.94 8.50
CA GLU A 316 13.37 4.67 9.04
C GLU A 316 12.51 4.95 10.29
N SER A 317 11.29 4.42 10.34
CA SER A 317 10.37 4.63 11.47
C SER A 317 10.79 3.87 12.73
N GLY A 318 11.53 2.78 12.57
CA GLY A 318 11.84 1.84 13.65
C GLY A 318 10.55 1.36 14.34
N PRO A 319 10.57 1.06 15.65
CA PRO A 319 9.41 0.52 16.36
C PRO A 319 8.37 1.59 16.78
N SER A 320 8.42 2.81 16.21
CA SER A 320 7.54 3.89 16.64
C SER A 320 6.06 3.60 16.43
N MET A 321 5.72 2.88 15.37
CA MET A 321 4.35 2.48 15.06
C MET A 321 3.83 1.45 16.06
N GLU A 322 4.64 0.45 16.45
CA GLU A 322 4.29 -0.53 17.47
C GLU A 322 3.95 0.15 18.81
N TYR A 323 4.74 1.17 19.19
CA TYR A 323 4.46 1.92 20.44
C TYR A 323 3.17 2.70 20.37
N ILE A 324 2.84 3.30 19.21
CA ILE A 324 1.58 4.01 19.01
C ILE A 324 0.41 3.04 19.06
N SER A 325 0.50 1.91 18.37
CA SER A 325 -0.53 0.86 18.37
C SER A 325 -0.77 0.30 19.77
N ALA A 326 0.29 0.04 20.53
CA ALA A 326 0.18 -0.40 21.92
C ALA A 326 -0.46 0.67 22.82
N GLN A 327 -0.10 1.94 22.69
CA GLN A 327 -0.72 3.04 23.46
C GLN A 327 -2.20 3.21 23.16
N LEU A 328 -2.63 2.92 21.95
CA LEU A 328 -4.02 2.98 21.51
C LEU A 328 -4.81 1.70 21.80
N GLY A 329 -4.12 0.62 22.21
CA GLY A 329 -4.73 -0.69 22.50
C GLY A 329 -5.03 -1.51 21.23
N HIS A 330 -4.29 -1.28 20.17
CA HIS A 330 -4.42 -1.95 18.86
C HIS A 330 -3.23 -2.86 18.50
N TYR A 331 -2.26 -3.00 19.39
CA TYR A 331 -1.12 -3.90 19.14
C TYR A 331 -1.58 -5.37 19.19
N PRO A 332 -1.32 -6.17 18.15
CA PRO A 332 -1.71 -7.57 18.08
C PRO A 332 -0.68 -8.46 18.79
N GLU A 333 -0.77 -8.62 20.10
CA GLU A 333 0.20 -9.36 20.89
C GLU A 333 0.39 -10.81 20.42
N GLY A 334 -0.68 -11.45 19.93
CA GLY A 334 -0.61 -12.78 19.32
C GLY A 334 0.22 -12.90 18.04
N ARG A 335 0.82 -11.80 17.59
CA ARG A 335 1.70 -11.76 16.41
C ARG A 335 3.10 -11.23 16.75
N SER A 336 3.41 -11.06 18.05
CA SER A 336 4.70 -10.54 18.50
C SER A 336 5.88 -11.40 18.08
N ASP A 337 5.72 -12.71 18.03
CA ASP A 337 6.76 -13.66 17.65
C ASP A 337 6.96 -13.77 16.12
N ALA A 338 6.05 -13.20 15.34
CA ALA A 338 6.09 -13.19 13.88
C ALA A 338 6.35 -11.77 13.32
N LYS A 339 5.33 -11.07 12.90
CA LYS A 339 5.41 -9.81 12.14
C LYS A 339 5.03 -8.55 12.96
N GLY A 340 4.59 -8.69 14.22
CA GLY A 340 4.15 -7.57 15.08
C GLY A 340 2.90 -6.89 14.55
N ILE A 341 2.98 -5.59 14.22
CA ILE A 341 1.84 -4.79 13.76
C ILE A 341 1.55 -4.89 12.25
N GLU A 342 2.37 -5.57 11.50
CA GLU A 342 2.22 -5.81 10.06
C GLU A 342 1.75 -4.57 9.28
N PRO A 343 2.65 -3.62 9.01
CA PRO A 343 2.32 -2.48 8.15
C PRO A 343 2.15 -2.94 6.71
N GLU A 344 0.93 -3.05 6.26
CA GLU A 344 0.52 -3.63 4.98
C GLU A 344 0.22 -2.52 3.94
N GLY A 345 -0.94 -1.91 4.06
CA GLY A 345 -1.41 -0.91 3.09
C GLY A 345 -0.89 0.51 3.34
N MET A 346 -0.76 1.29 2.27
CA MET A 346 -0.27 2.66 2.35
C MET A 346 -0.94 3.59 1.34
N GLU A 347 -1.13 4.86 1.74
CA GLU A 347 -1.56 5.92 0.83
C GLU A 347 -0.86 7.24 1.18
N VAL A 348 -0.52 8.03 0.17
CA VAL A 348 0.09 9.34 0.31
C VAL A 348 -0.87 10.44 -0.13
N GLY A 349 -1.23 11.31 0.79
CA GLY A 349 -2.09 12.46 0.54
C GLY A 349 -1.34 13.79 0.58
N PHE A 350 -1.68 14.70 -0.32
CA PHE A 350 -1.14 16.05 -0.36
C PHE A 350 -2.22 17.04 0.08
N TRP A 351 -1.98 17.76 1.19
CA TRP A 351 -2.93 18.70 1.76
C TRP A 351 -2.27 20.04 2.03
N GLU A 352 -2.67 21.08 1.30
CA GLU A 352 -2.03 22.40 1.37
C GLU A 352 -0.51 22.29 1.13
N ASP A 353 0.29 22.56 2.16
CA ASP A 353 1.76 22.49 2.12
C ASP A 353 2.31 21.23 2.85
N GLU A 354 1.43 20.30 3.26
CA GLU A 354 1.78 19.09 4.00
C GLU A 354 1.64 17.83 3.12
N THR A 355 2.62 16.94 3.21
CA THR A 355 2.51 15.56 2.70
C THR A 355 2.18 14.64 3.86
N LEU A 356 1.12 13.87 3.71
CA LEU A 356 0.62 12.96 4.73
C LEU A 356 0.80 11.52 4.24
N ILE A 357 1.34 10.69 5.10
CA ILE A 357 1.49 9.26 4.85
C ILE A 357 0.50 8.54 5.76
N PHE A 358 -0.39 7.76 5.18
CA PHE A 358 -1.31 6.89 5.88
C PHE A 358 -0.79 5.46 5.75
N VAL A 359 -0.63 4.76 6.85
CA VAL A 359 -0.17 3.38 6.88
C VAL A 359 -1.21 2.55 7.60
N ASN A 360 -1.71 1.53 6.95
CA ASN A 360 -2.59 0.54 7.55
C ASN A 360 -1.76 -0.52 8.28
N GLN A 361 -2.37 -1.12 9.28
CA GLN A 361 -1.84 -2.26 10.03
C GLN A 361 -2.91 -3.34 10.01
N GLU A 362 -2.53 -4.58 9.88
CA GLU A 362 -3.42 -5.74 9.99
C GLU A 362 -3.97 -5.99 11.40
#